data_47f4460ca8ad767221eb70d12dd05b5b
#
_entry.id   47f4460ca8ad767221eb70d12dd05b5b
#
_cell.length_a   1.000
_cell.length_b   1.000
_cell.length_c   1.000
_cell.angle_alpha   90.00
_cell.angle_beta   90.00
_cell.angle_gamma   90.00
#
_symmetry.space_group_name_H-M   'P 1'
#
loop_
_entity.id
_entity.type
_entity.pdbx_description
1 polymer ?
#
loop_
_entity_poly.entity_id
_entity_poly.type
_entity_poly.pdbx_seq_one_letter_code
_entity_poly.pdbx_strand_id
1 'polypeptide(L)'
;YSLSLYERADGNFVPVGITETSGQVSEGVFTPMSVSQMEYDEVFYDSDFSTYPAYITGEGDEGWVIFIHGFRGDHRRQTFALLRAKELDEIGWKSMIIAYRNGDGMKQDPSGMYLYGATEWVDLDGAIDYAINNGAKKVVLFGISGGGGPEASWIMNTNEPEKVDGFIYEAPTFNFIESVKVNGQARFPWLPVSL
;
A
#
# COMPACT_ATOMS: atom_id res chain seq x y z
N TYR A 1 -13.53 9.75 10.51
CA TYR A 1 -12.38 8.93 10.89
C TYR A 1 -11.24 9.87 11.26
N SER A 2 -10.78 9.84 12.50
CA SER A 2 -9.59 10.56 12.91
C SER A 2 -8.40 9.64 12.69
N LEU A 3 -7.51 9.98 11.78
CA LEU A 3 -6.19 9.37 11.68
C LEU A 3 -5.29 10.16 12.62
N SER A 4 -4.88 9.55 13.72
CA SER A 4 -3.90 10.16 14.60
C SER A 4 -2.53 9.66 14.18
N LEU A 5 -1.68 10.56 13.70
CA LEU A 5 -0.26 10.30 13.48
C LEU A 5 0.47 10.51 14.81
N TYR A 6 1.35 9.60 15.14
CA TYR A 6 2.15 9.65 16.35
C TYR A 6 3.62 9.57 15.98
N GLU A 7 4.41 10.44 16.56
CA GLU A 7 5.87 10.38 16.54
C GLU A 7 6.38 9.77 17.84
N ARG A 8 7.43 8.96 17.77
CA ARG A 8 8.08 8.42 18.96
C ARG A 8 9.08 9.42 19.48
N ALA A 9 8.73 10.10 20.57
CA ALA A 9 9.64 10.95 21.32
C ALA A 9 9.83 10.36 22.72
N ASP A 10 11.09 10.12 23.12
CA ASP A 10 11.50 9.67 24.48
C ASP A 10 10.76 8.41 24.97
N GLY A 11 10.48 7.48 24.07
CA GLY A 11 9.79 6.22 24.39
C GLY A 11 8.26 6.29 24.43
N ASN A 12 7.68 7.47 24.23
CA ASN A 12 6.24 7.69 24.16
C ASN A 12 5.81 8.04 22.72
N PHE A 13 4.58 7.66 22.34
CA PHE A 13 3.97 8.12 21.10
C PHE A 13 3.34 9.49 21.34
N VAL A 14 3.88 10.52 20.70
CA VAL A 14 3.33 11.88 20.76
C VAL A 14 2.51 12.12 19.50
N PRO A 15 1.26 12.60 19.58
CA PRO A 15 0.47 12.91 18.39
C PRO A 15 1.15 14.06 17.63
N VAL A 16 1.52 13.82 16.39
CA VAL A 16 2.02 14.83 15.45
C VAL A 16 0.80 15.55 14.89
N GLY A 17 0.61 16.78 15.35
CA GLY A 17 -0.58 17.59 15.22
C GLY A 17 -1.37 17.46 13.92
N ILE A 18 -2.57 16.91 14.03
CA ILE A 18 -3.65 17.22 13.12
C ILE A 18 -4.33 18.44 13.73
N THR A 19 -4.13 19.59 13.15
CA THR A 19 -4.97 20.75 13.45
C THR A 19 -6.35 20.48 12.87
N GLU A 20 -7.31 20.15 13.73
CA GLU A 20 -8.71 20.20 13.36
C GLU A 20 -9.05 21.66 13.02
N THR A 21 -9.09 21.97 11.75
CA THR A 21 -9.81 23.13 11.28
C THR A 21 -11.12 22.63 10.67
N SER A 22 -12.19 22.80 11.41
CA SER A 22 -13.58 22.75 10.93
C SER A 22 -14.07 21.43 10.31
N GLY A 23 -13.83 20.28 10.93
CA GLY A 23 -14.51 19.04 10.57
C GLY A 23 -14.22 18.48 9.17
N GLN A 24 -13.27 19.04 8.44
CA GLN A 24 -12.72 18.49 7.23
C GLN A 24 -11.40 17.81 7.58
N VAL A 25 -11.35 16.49 7.40
CA VAL A 25 -10.08 15.79 7.33
C VAL A 25 -9.34 16.39 6.14
N SER A 26 -8.26 17.14 6.39
CA SER A 26 -7.38 17.55 5.30
C SER A 26 -6.83 16.26 4.69
N GLU A 27 -7.10 16.04 3.43
CA GLU A 27 -6.49 14.97 2.66
C GLU A 27 -5.00 15.30 2.51
N GLY A 28 -4.22 14.95 3.56
CA GLY A 28 -2.78 15.21 3.57
C GLY A 28 -2.09 14.33 2.53
N VAL A 29 -1.28 14.95 1.71
CA VAL A 29 -0.28 14.23 0.93
C VAL A 29 0.91 13.98 1.85
N PHE A 30 1.24 12.71 2.06
CA PHE A 30 2.36 12.30 2.88
C PHE A 30 3.50 11.81 2.00
N THR A 31 4.71 12.20 2.34
CA THR A 31 5.92 11.75 1.66
C THR A 31 6.84 11.04 2.65
N PRO A 32 7.80 10.24 2.20
CA PRO A 32 8.82 9.68 3.10
C PRO A 32 9.51 10.77 3.93
N MET A 33 9.80 11.93 3.34
CA MET A 33 10.38 13.04 4.07
C MET A 33 9.46 13.59 5.17
N SER A 34 8.16 13.74 4.90
CA SER A 34 7.22 14.33 5.85
C SER A 34 6.87 13.42 7.03
N VAL A 35 6.96 12.10 6.85
CA VAL A 35 6.55 11.10 7.86
C VAL A 35 7.74 10.48 8.57
N SER A 36 8.75 10.04 7.83
CA SER A 36 9.89 9.29 8.37
C SER A 36 11.22 10.04 8.26
N GLN A 37 11.21 11.26 7.73
CA GLN A 37 12.39 12.09 7.50
C GLN A 37 13.44 11.40 6.59
N MET A 38 12.96 10.61 5.63
CA MET A 38 13.80 9.91 4.67
C MET A 38 13.82 10.64 3.32
N GLU A 39 14.99 10.71 2.70
CA GLU A 39 15.09 11.08 1.28
C GLU A 39 14.34 10.05 0.43
N TYR A 40 13.81 10.48 -0.69
CA TYR A 40 13.02 9.63 -1.57
C TYR A 40 13.06 10.13 -3.02
N ASP A 41 12.85 9.20 -3.92
CA ASP A 41 12.57 9.47 -5.32
C ASP A 41 11.09 9.20 -5.61
N GLU A 42 10.43 10.11 -6.29
CA GLU A 42 9.13 9.83 -6.90
C GLU A 42 9.37 9.36 -8.32
N VAL A 43 9.03 8.13 -8.59
CA VAL A 43 9.25 7.45 -9.87
C VAL A 43 7.94 7.03 -10.50
N PHE A 44 8.02 6.66 -11.78
CA PHE A 44 6.90 6.07 -12.50
C PHE A 44 7.30 4.70 -13.00
N TYR A 45 6.43 3.72 -12.82
CA TYR A 45 6.61 2.37 -13.35
C TYR A 45 5.49 2.03 -14.33
N ASP A 46 5.82 1.26 -15.33
CA ASP A 46 4.87 0.83 -16.36
C ASP A 46 4.19 -0.47 -15.97
N SER A 47 2.91 -0.57 -16.26
CA SER A 47 2.14 -1.79 -16.28
C SER A 47 1.51 -1.97 -17.66
N ASP A 48 0.98 -3.14 -17.96
CA ASP A 48 0.28 -3.39 -19.22
C ASP A 48 -0.93 -2.47 -19.46
N PHE A 49 -1.44 -1.86 -18.40
CA PHE A 49 -2.63 -1.02 -18.45
C PHE A 49 -2.32 0.47 -18.45
N SER A 50 -1.32 0.92 -17.70
CA SER A 50 -0.96 2.33 -17.55
C SER A 50 0.40 2.48 -16.86
N THR A 51 0.85 3.71 -16.73
CA THR A 51 2.01 4.10 -15.92
C THR A 51 1.52 4.64 -14.58
N TYR A 52 2.14 4.22 -13.48
CA TYR A 52 1.74 4.60 -12.12
C TYR A 52 2.91 5.15 -11.31
N PRO A 53 2.65 6.11 -10.41
CA PRO A 53 3.69 6.65 -9.54
C PRO A 53 3.98 5.72 -8.35
N ALA A 54 5.21 5.82 -7.87
CA ALA A 54 5.65 5.20 -6.63
C ALA A 54 6.67 6.07 -5.91
N TYR A 55 6.77 5.97 -4.59
CA TYR A 55 7.93 6.44 -3.85
C TYR A 55 8.94 5.32 -3.65
N ILE A 56 10.21 5.63 -3.88
CA ILE A 56 11.33 4.77 -3.50
C ILE A 56 12.11 5.48 -2.40
N THR A 57 12.42 4.77 -1.33
CA THR A 57 13.21 5.28 -0.21
C THR A 57 14.09 4.19 0.38
N GLY A 58 15.17 4.59 1.06
CA GLY A 58 16.19 3.70 1.60
C GLY A 58 17.40 3.55 0.70
N GLU A 59 18.57 3.35 1.33
CA GLU A 59 19.88 3.26 0.65
C GLU A 59 20.41 1.82 0.54
N GLY A 60 19.73 0.87 1.21
CA GLY A 60 20.17 -0.50 1.29
C GLY A 60 20.15 -1.27 -0.03
N ASP A 61 20.88 -2.39 -0.09
CA ASP A 61 20.97 -3.27 -1.26
C ASP A 61 20.64 -4.75 -0.99
N GLU A 62 20.12 -5.07 0.20
CA GLU A 62 19.72 -6.42 0.59
C GLU A 62 18.49 -6.91 -0.18
N GLY A 63 17.53 -6.00 -0.43
CA GLY A 63 16.31 -6.29 -1.15
C GLY A 63 15.35 -5.12 -1.15
N TRP A 64 14.20 -5.31 -1.79
CA TRP A 64 13.13 -4.31 -1.87
C TRP A 64 11.84 -4.85 -1.28
N VAL A 65 11.15 -4.03 -0.49
CA VAL A 65 9.77 -4.29 -0.05
C VAL A 65 8.84 -3.41 -0.86
N ILE A 66 7.90 -4.02 -1.58
CA ILE A 66 6.86 -3.32 -2.34
C ILE A 66 5.60 -3.24 -1.49
N PHE A 67 5.21 -2.03 -1.10
CA PHE A 67 4.01 -1.77 -0.31
C PHE A 67 2.79 -1.55 -1.21
N ILE A 68 1.75 -2.34 -0.97
CA ILE A 68 0.51 -2.40 -1.76
C ILE A 68 -0.62 -1.87 -0.88
N HIS A 69 -1.16 -0.70 -1.25
CA HIS A 69 -2.19 -0.03 -0.46
C HIS A 69 -3.55 -0.74 -0.46
N GLY A 70 -4.38 -0.42 0.51
CA GLY A 70 -5.76 -0.87 0.58
C GLY A 70 -6.70 -0.08 -0.33
N PHE A 71 -7.99 -0.33 -0.15
CA PHE A 71 -9.07 0.30 -0.91
C PHE A 71 -8.97 1.83 -0.95
N ARG A 72 -9.01 2.41 -2.16
CA ARG A 72 -8.94 3.86 -2.41
C ARG A 72 -7.67 4.53 -1.85
N GLY A 73 -6.58 3.78 -1.68
CA GLY A 73 -5.27 4.35 -1.37
C GLY A 73 -4.54 4.83 -2.62
N ASP A 74 -3.40 5.46 -2.37
CA ASP A 74 -2.37 5.78 -3.36
C ASP A 74 -1.00 5.81 -2.65
N HIS A 75 0.09 6.00 -3.38
CA HIS A 75 1.45 6.06 -2.81
C HIS A 75 1.64 7.21 -1.79
N ARG A 76 0.85 8.28 -1.87
CA ARG A 76 0.93 9.47 -0.99
C ARG A 76 0.14 9.35 0.30
N ARG A 77 -0.68 8.31 0.45
CA ARG A 77 -1.59 8.11 1.59
C ARG A 77 -1.25 6.88 2.42
N GLN A 78 -0.13 6.26 2.14
CA GLN A 78 0.33 5.08 2.86
C GLN A 78 1.23 5.44 4.04
N THR A 79 0.76 6.25 4.98
CA THR A 79 1.53 6.64 6.18
C THR A 79 2.10 5.44 6.93
N PHE A 80 1.40 4.33 6.91
CA PHE A 80 1.81 3.09 7.54
C PHE A 80 3.05 2.49 6.85
N ALA A 81 3.08 2.44 5.53
CA ALA A 81 4.24 2.03 4.75
C ALA A 81 5.43 2.98 4.99
N LEU A 82 5.16 4.29 5.02
CA LEU A 82 6.19 5.31 5.26
C LEU A 82 6.87 5.17 6.64
N LEU A 83 6.11 4.79 7.67
CA LEU A 83 6.70 4.53 8.99
C LEU A 83 7.60 3.29 8.99
N ARG A 84 7.19 2.22 8.29
CA ARG A 84 7.99 0.99 8.20
C ARG A 84 9.20 1.12 7.29
N ALA A 85 9.16 2.02 6.33
CA ALA A 85 10.27 2.25 5.40
C ALA A 85 11.58 2.57 6.15
N LYS A 86 11.48 3.34 7.24
CA LYS A 86 12.64 3.66 8.08
C LYS A 86 13.23 2.43 8.78
N GLU A 87 12.37 1.57 9.32
CA GLU A 87 12.79 0.33 9.98
C GLU A 87 13.43 -0.64 8.97
N LEU A 88 12.94 -0.66 7.74
CA LEU A 88 13.50 -1.47 6.66
C LEU A 88 14.87 -0.95 6.20
N ASP A 89 15.03 0.36 6.09
CA ASP A 89 16.32 0.98 5.74
C ASP A 89 17.41 0.65 6.78
N GLU A 90 17.06 0.64 8.06
CA GLU A 90 17.99 0.26 9.15
C GLU A 90 18.55 -1.18 9.02
N ILE A 91 17.84 -2.05 8.31
CA ILE A 91 18.26 -3.43 8.02
C ILE A 91 18.71 -3.63 6.57
N GLY A 92 18.94 -2.55 5.83
CA GLY A 92 19.49 -2.56 4.48
C GLY A 92 18.49 -2.86 3.37
N TRP A 93 17.19 -2.68 3.60
CA TRP A 93 16.14 -2.87 2.61
C TRP A 93 15.59 -1.56 2.08
N LYS A 94 15.34 -1.49 0.76
CA LYS A 94 14.62 -0.39 0.14
C LYS A 94 13.11 -0.60 0.23
N SER A 95 12.38 0.49 0.23
CA SER A 95 10.92 0.47 0.17
C SER A 95 10.43 1.10 -1.14
N MET A 96 9.56 0.41 -1.84
CA MET A 96 8.81 0.93 -2.99
C MET A 96 7.33 1.00 -2.62
N ILE A 97 6.79 2.20 -2.52
CA ILE A 97 5.41 2.46 -2.08
C ILE A 97 4.61 2.83 -3.32
N ILE A 98 3.80 1.91 -3.82
CA ILE A 98 3.17 2.02 -5.13
C ILE A 98 1.76 2.61 -5.08
N ALA A 99 1.37 3.28 -6.17
CA ALA A 99 -0.01 3.42 -6.58
C ALA A 99 -0.30 2.43 -7.71
N TYR A 100 -1.56 2.08 -7.92
CA TYR A 100 -1.99 1.20 -9.01
C TYR A 100 -3.43 1.56 -9.41
N ARG A 101 -3.97 0.90 -10.47
CA ARG A 101 -5.33 1.19 -10.95
C ARG A 101 -6.37 1.20 -9.84
N ASN A 102 -7.42 1.96 -10.03
CA ASN A 102 -8.52 2.10 -9.07
C ASN A 102 -8.15 2.80 -7.75
N GLY A 103 -6.87 3.15 -7.56
CA GLY A 103 -6.43 4.03 -6.47
C GLY A 103 -6.95 5.47 -6.66
N ASP A 104 -6.87 6.27 -5.61
CA ASP A 104 -7.33 7.67 -5.66
C ASP A 104 -6.48 8.49 -6.65
N GLY A 105 -7.16 9.10 -7.63
CA GLY A 105 -6.51 9.87 -8.69
C GLY A 105 -5.81 9.03 -9.75
N MET A 106 -5.85 7.71 -9.66
CA MET A 106 -5.25 6.82 -10.64
C MET A 106 -6.25 6.44 -11.75
N LYS A 107 -5.71 5.95 -12.87
CA LYS A 107 -6.52 5.44 -13.97
C LYS A 107 -7.41 4.31 -13.48
N GLN A 108 -8.70 4.42 -13.78
CA GLN A 108 -9.71 3.44 -13.37
C GLN A 108 -9.77 2.27 -14.35
N ASP A 109 -10.01 1.09 -13.83
CA ASP A 109 -10.41 -0.07 -14.64
C ASP A 109 -11.63 0.27 -15.50
N PRO A 110 -11.75 -0.26 -16.74
CA PRO A 110 -12.91 -0.01 -17.60
C PRO A 110 -14.27 -0.34 -16.96
N SER A 111 -14.31 -1.23 -15.98
CA SER A 111 -15.53 -1.51 -15.19
C SER A 111 -15.94 -0.37 -14.27
N GLY A 112 -15.06 0.59 -13.99
CA GLY A 112 -15.25 1.64 -12.98
C GLY A 112 -15.26 1.15 -11.54
N MET A 113 -14.86 -0.10 -11.30
CA MET A 113 -14.89 -0.74 -9.99
C MET A 113 -13.49 -1.11 -9.50
N TYR A 114 -13.27 -1.04 -8.20
CA TYR A 114 -12.13 -1.66 -7.55
C TYR A 114 -12.42 -3.17 -7.41
N LEU A 115 -11.59 -4.00 -8.05
CA LEU A 115 -11.85 -5.43 -8.24
C LEU A 115 -11.09 -6.34 -7.27
N TYR A 116 -10.48 -5.76 -6.22
CA TYR A 116 -9.81 -6.49 -5.14
C TYR A 116 -8.76 -7.51 -5.61
N GLY A 117 -8.01 -7.14 -6.63
CA GLY A 117 -6.92 -7.95 -7.17
C GLY A 117 -7.24 -8.63 -8.50
N ALA A 118 -8.51 -8.69 -8.94
CA ALA A 118 -8.86 -9.38 -10.19
C ALA A 118 -8.15 -8.80 -11.43
N THR A 119 -7.88 -7.50 -11.43
CA THR A 119 -7.13 -6.81 -12.49
C THR A 119 -5.91 -6.05 -11.96
N GLU A 120 -5.93 -5.69 -10.68
CA GLU A 120 -4.89 -4.86 -10.04
C GLU A 120 -3.55 -5.61 -9.94
N TRP A 121 -3.54 -6.94 -9.93
CA TRP A 121 -2.31 -7.75 -9.88
C TRP A 121 -1.37 -7.52 -11.08
N VAL A 122 -1.91 -7.12 -12.22
CA VAL A 122 -1.11 -6.80 -13.41
C VAL A 122 -0.25 -5.54 -13.18
N ASP A 123 -0.76 -4.58 -12.43
CA ASP A 123 -0.01 -3.37 -12.09
C ASP A 123 1.08 -3.69 -11.05
N LEU A 124 0.80 -4.62 -10.14
CA LEU A 124 1.79 -5.12 -9.20
C LEU A 124 2.92 -5.87 -9.91
N ASP A 125 2.61 -6.63 -10.95
CA ASP A 125 3.62 -7.30 -11.79
C ASP A 125 4.59 -6.28 -12.40
N GLY A 126 4.07 -5.18 -12.95
CA GLY A 126 4.89 -4.07 -13.44
C GLY A 126 5.79 -3.43 -12.38
N ALA A 127 5.28 -3.29 -11.14
CA ALA A 127 6.09 -2.78 -10.03
C ALA A 127 7.22 -3.74 -9.63
N ILE A 128 6.96 -5.05 -9.65
CA ILE A 128 7.97 -6.09 -9.42
C ILE A 128 9.06 -6.02 -10.47
N ASP A 129 8.67 -5.94 -11.73
CA ASP A 129 9.61 -5.81 -12.85
C ASP A 129 10.44 -4.53 -12.73
N TYR A 130 9.83 -3.43 -12.34
CA TYR A 130 10.54 -2.19 -12.08
C TYR A 130 11.60 -2.38 -10.99
N ALA A 131 11.26 -2.99 -9.87
CA ALA A 131 12.20 -3.21 -8.76
C ALA A 131 13.40 -4.08 -9.22
N ILE A 132 13.13 -5.18 -9.91
CA ILE A 132 14.17 -6.08 -10.43
C ILE A 132 15.10 -5.36 -11.44
N ASN A 133 14.52 -4.63 -12.38
CA ASN A 133 15.27 -3.88 -13.40
C ASN A 133 16.11 -2.74 -12.79
N ASN A 134 15.77 -2.28 -11.58
CA ASN A 134 16.51 -1.28 -10.82
C ASN A 134 17.38 -1.89 -9.70
N GLY A 135 17.69 -3.18 -9.80
CA GLY A 135 18.72 -3.85 -9.01
C GLY A 135 18.23 -4.52 -7.73
N ALA A 136 16.93 -4.75 -7.58
CA ALA A 136 16.43 -5.54 -6.47
C ALA A 136 17.00 -6.97 -6.55
N LYS A 137 17.76 -7.39 -5.55
CA LYS A 137 18.29 -8.76 -5.41
C LYS A 137 17.24 -9.71 -4.85
N LYS A 138 16.31 -9.17 -4.05
CA LYS A 138 15.18 -9.84 -3.45
C LYS A 138 13.98 -8.91 -3.49
N VAL A 139 12.81 -9.47 -3.66
CA VAL A 139 11.55 -8.73 -3.64
C VAL A 139 10.60 -9.35 -2.62
N VAL A 140 10.10 -8.54 -1.70
CA VAL A 140 9.05 -8.92 -0.76
C VAL A 140 7.83 -8.06 -0.99
N LEU A 141 6.66 -8.64 -1.10
CA LEU A 141 5.40 -7.93 -1.21
C LEU A 141 4.80 -7.70 0.18
N PHE A 142 4.22 -6.53 0.40
CA PHE A 142 3.57 -6.18 1.65
C PHE A 142 2.19 -5.59 1.38
N GLY A 143 1.18 -6.44 1.42
CA GLY A 143 -0.22 -6.06 1.19
C GLY A 143 -0.94 -5.63 2.46
N ILE A 144 -1.49 -4.41 2.45
CA ILE A 144 -2.24 -3.85 3.58
C ILE A 144 -3.72 -3.83 3.24
N SER A 145 -4.56 -4.43 4.09
CA SER A 145 -6.03 -4.43 3.93
C SER A 145 -6.45 -4.96 2.54
N GLY A 146 -7.09 -4.12 1.71
CA GLY A 146 -7.44 -4.44 0.32
C GLY A 146 -6.24 -4.75 -0.58
N GLY A 147 -5.03 -4.31 -0.22
CA GLY A 147 -3.79 -4.60 -0.96
C GLY A 147 -3.39 -6.08 -0.92
N GLY A 148 -3.90 -6.85 0.04
CA GLY A 148 -3.73 -8.30 0.05
C GLY A 148 -4.41 -9.00 -1.13
N GLY A 149 -5.42 -8.38 -1.75
CA GLY A 149 -6.09 -8.91 -2.94
C GLY A 149 -5.17 -8.97 -4.17
N PRO A 150 -4.59 -7.84 -4.62
CA PRO A 150 -3.61 -7.84 -5.71
C PRO A 150 -2.43 -8.78 -5.45
N GLU A 151 -1.91 -8.81 -4.21
CA GLU A 151 -0.82 -9.68 -3.82
C GLU A 151 -1.18 -11.17 -3.95
N ALA A 152 -2.33 -11.59 -3.40
CA ALA A 152 -2.80 -12.96 -3.53
C ALA A 152 -3.11 -13.33 -4.99
N SER A 153 -3.69 -12.41 -5.75
CA SER A 153 -3.99 -12.64 -7.18
C SER A 153 -2.73 -12.73 -8.02
N TRP A 154 -1.69 -11.98 -7.68
CA TRP A 154 -0.42 -12.05 -8.39
C TRP A 154 0.17 -13.48 -8.29
N ILE A 155 0.31 -14.06 -7.10
CA ILE A 155 0.87 -15.41 -6.95
C ILE A 155 0.00 -16.48 -7.62
N MET A 156 -1.31 -16.25 -7.74
CA MET A 156 -2.22 -17.21 -8.38
C MET A 156 -2.19 -17.14 -9.91
N ASN A 157 -1.79 -16.03 -10.50
CA ASN A 157 -1.87 -15.78 -11.94
C ASN A 157 -0.51 -15.59 -12.62
N THR A 158 0.55 -15.30 -11.86
CA THR A 158 1.89 -15.14 -12.43
C THR A 158 2.44 -16.44 -13.00
N ASN A 159 3.22 -16.33 -14.07
CA ASN A 159 4.03 -17.43 -14.59
C ASN A 159 5.48 -17.40 -14.06
N GLU A 160 5.83 -16.40 -13.24
CA GLU A 160 7.18 -16.14 -12.76
C GLU A 160 7.20 -15.95 -11.24
N PRO A 161 6.69 -16.93 -10.46
CA PRO A 161 6.58 -16.80 -8.99
C PRO A 161 7.94 -16.60 -8.30
N GLU A 162 9.03 -17.00 -8.95
CA GLU A 162 10.40 -16.84 -8.47
C GLU A 162 10.89 -15.39 -8.43
N LYS A 163 10.15 -14.46 -9.03
CA LYS A 163 10.45 -13.01 -8.94
C LYS A 163 10.25 -12.46 -7.53
N VAL A 164 9.49 -13.15 -6.67
CA VAL A 164 9.15 -12.70 -5.32
C VAL A 164 9.63 -13.69 -4.28
N ASP A 165 10.42 -13.22 -3.33
CA ASP A 165 11.03 -14.01 -2.26
C ASP A 165 10.11 -14.20 -1.04
N GLY A 166 9.13 -13.32 -0.86
CA GLY A 166 8.24 -13.39 0.30
C GLY A 166 7.00 -12.51 0.23
N PHE A 167 6.03 -12.83 1.09
CA PHE A 167 4.73 -12.17 1.17
C PHE A 167 4.43 -11.81 2.62
N ILE A 168 4.00 -10.57 2.85
CA ILE A 168 3.57 -10.07 4.16
C ILE A 168 2.15 -9.52 4.01
N TYR A 169 1.22 -10.06 4.78
CA TYR A 169 -0.17 -9.62 4.78
C TYR A 169 -0.50 -8.93 6.10
N GLU A 170 -0.90 -7.68 6.04
CA GLU A 170 -1.39 -6.97 7.20
C GLU A 170 -2.89 -6.70 7.12
N ALA A 171 -3.65 -7.32 8.01
CA ALA A 171 -5.11 -7.26 8.06
C ALA A 171 -5.76 -7.44 6.67
N PRO A 172 -5.40 -8.45 5.87
CA PRO A 172 -5.79 -8.56 4.47
C PRO A 172 -7.29 -8.78 4.31
N THR A 173 -7.85 -8.19 3.26
CA THR A 173 -9.25 -8.42 2.87
C THR A 173 -9.29 -9.46 1.76
N PHE A 174 -9.25 -10.75 2.10
CA PHE A 174 -9.36 -11.85 1.13
C PHE A 174 -10.81 -12.19 0.77
N ASN A 175 -11.76 -11.92 1.64
CA ASN A 175 -13.16 -12.12 1.39
C ASN A 175 -13.94 -10.83 1.63
N PHE A 176 -14.17 -10.09 0.56
CA PHE A 176 -14.86 -8.80 0.60
C PHE A 176 -16.27 -8.93 1.17
N ILE A 177 -17.02 -9.97 0.75
CA ILE A 177 -18.41 -10.17 1.21
C ILE A 177 -18.47 -10.36 2.72
N GLU A 178 -17.61 -11.23 3.26
CA GLU A 178 -17.56 -11.45 4.70
C GLU A 178 -17.07 -10.19 5.45
N SER A 179 -16.12 -9.47 4.90
CA SER A 179 -15.66 -8.21 5.48
C SER A 179 -16.77 -7.17 5.53
N VAL A 180 -17.59 -7.06 4.48
CA VAL A 180 -18.76 -6.17 4.46
C VAL A 180 -19.80 -6.61 5.47
N LYS A 181 -20.10 -7.90 5.60
CA LYS A 181 -21.04 -8.44 6.58
C LYS A 181 -20.61 -8.11 8.01
N VAL A 182 -19.35 -8.44 8.36
CA VAL A 182 -18.82 -8.20 9.71
C VAL A 182 -18.83 -6.71 10.06
N ASN A 183 -18.35 -5.85 9.17
CA ASN A 183 -18.34 -4.41 9.40
C ASN A 183 -19.74 -3.81 9.39
N GLY A 184 -20.63 -4.31 8.53
CA GLY A 184 -22.03 -3.92 8.49
C GLY A 184 -22.75 -4.24 9.79
N GLN A 185 -22.57 -5.45 10.33
CA GLN A 185 -23.14 -5.86 11.62
C GLN A 185 -22.60 -5.05 12.79
N ALA A 186 -21.28 -4.79 12.81
CA ALA A 186 -20.69 -3.97 13.86
C ALA A 186 -21.26 -2.54 13.88
N ARG A 187 -21.62 -1.99 12.72
CA ARG A 187 -22.14 -0.63 12.59
C ARG A 187 -23.68 -0.58 12.69
N PHE A 188 -24.34 -1.64 12.25
CA PHE A 188 -25.81 -1.77 12.23
C PHE A 188 -26.22 -3.16 12.75
N PRO A 189 -26.19 -3.38 14.08
CA PRO A 189 -26.48 -4.70 14.69
C PRO A 189 -27.86 -5.28 14.37
N TRP A 190 -28.78 -4.44 13.89
CA TRP A 190 -30.15 -4.81 13.52
C TRP A 190 -30.31 -5.26 12.06
N LEU A 191 -29.26 -5.15 11.23
CA LEU A 191 -29.28 -5.63 9.85
C LEU A 191 -29.19 -7.17 9.82
N PRO A 192 -30.12 -7.88 9.14
CA PRO A 192 -30.03 -9.32 9.01
C PRO A 192 -28.81 -9.70 8.14
N VAL A 193 -28.09 -10.74 8.55
CA VAL A 193 -26.83 -11.23 7.88
C VAL A 193 -27.11 -12.01 6.61
N SER A 194 -28.34 -12.20 6.22
CA SER A 194 -28.74 -12.88 5.00
C SER A 194 -28.69 -11.90 3.82
N LEU A 195 -27.51 -11.73 3.25
CA LEU A 195 -27.29 -11.24 1.89
C LEU A 195 -26.81 -12.37 1.02
#